data_4ac75e420b1bf4bbd555879d573a17f3
#
_entry.id   4ac75e420b1bf4bbd555879d573a17f3
#
_cell.length_a   1.000
_cell.length_b   1.000
_cell.length_c   1.000
_cell.angle_alpha   90.00
_cell.angle_beta   90.00
_cell.angle_gamma   90.00
#
_symmetry.space_group_name_H-M   'P 1'
#
loop_
_entity.id
_entity.type
_entity.pdbx_description
1 polymer ?
#
loop_
_entity_poly.entity_id
_entity_poly.type
_entity_poly.pdbx_seq_one_letter_code
_entity_poly.pdbx_strand_id
1 'polypeptide(L)'
;ADDKRPALASPADVILYEMHHRDMSIDPSSGIEHKGKFLALTEQGTVSPDKLATGIDHLKELGITHVHLLPSYDYASVDETKLDKAQYNWGYDPQNYNVPDGSYSTDPYKPDVRIREFKQMVQALHKAGIRVVLDVVYNHTFNTDESNFERTVPGYFYRQTKDGQWANGSGCGNETASDRAMMRKYMIESILYWINEYHIDGFRFDLMGIHDIETMNEIRAAIDKIDPSIFMYGEGWAASSPQLEADRLAMKANVEKMPRIAAFSDEMRDGLRGGWDDDTKGAFLVGEPGHEMSIKFGIVGAIEHPQVISDSVNYSKKPWALQPTQMISYVSCHDDMCLADRLKATMPDASVEELAALQKLAETFVFTSQGVPFIFAGDEMMRDKKGVHNSYNSPDSINTIDWKNKTAHKDVFEYVKGLIAMRKAHPAFRMGDADMVRRQLEFLPVENTNVVAFILKDNANGDSWKNIIVALNSRAEPVKLDIPSGKYTVICKDGKINMKGLGQVSGDELMVPARSAMIIHQ
;
A
#
# COMPACT_ATOMS: atom_id res chain seq x y z
N ALA A 1 6.47 -21.31 -19.65
CA ALA A 1 6.66 -22.69 -19.15
C ALA A 1 7.67 -22.74 -17.99
N ASP A 2 8.63 -21.80 -17.92
CA ASP A 2 9.71 -21.84 -16.92
C ASP A 2 9.54 -20.82 -15.79
N ASP A 3 8.43 -20.12 -15.76
CA ASP A 3 8.13 -19.17 -14.72
C ASP A 3 7.66 -19.85 -13.42
N LYS A 4 8.22 -19.44 -12.29
CA LYS A 4 7.87 -19.94 -10.97
C LYS A 4 7.50 -18.80 -10.05
N ARG A 5 6.29 -18.85 -9.52
CA ARG A 5 5.84 -17.91 -8.47
C ARG A 5 6.75 -18.01 -7.26
N PRO A 6 7.29 -16.90 -6.73
CA PRO A 6 8.04 -16.91 -5.49
C PRO A 6 7.20 -17.48 -4.33
N ALA A 7 7.82 -18.25 -3.45
CA ALA A 7 7.13 -18.81 -2.28
C ALA A 7 6.67 -17.72 -1.33
N LEU A 8 5.52 -17.94 -0.70
CA LEU A 8 4.98 -17.10 0.36
C LEU A 8 4.40 -18.00 1.45
N ALA A 9 4.99 -17.97 2.63
CA ALA A 9 4.58 -18.86 3.73
C ALA A 9 3.31 -18.37 4.44
N SER A 10 3.14 -17.04 4.52
CA SER A 10 2.02 -16.41 5.22
C SER A 10 1.69 -15.07 4.58
N PRO A 11 0.41 -14.64 4.58
CA PRO A 11 0.07 -13.26 4.20
C PRO A 11 0.69 -12.22 5.12
N ALA A 12 1.11 -12.58 6.34
CA ALA A 12 1.86 -11.70 7.22
C ALA A 12 3.26 -11.34 6.69
N ASP A 13 3.81 -12.15 5.76
CA ASP A 13 5.12 -11.90 5.15
C ASP A 13 5.07 -10.92 3.97
N VAL A 14 3.89 -10.50 3.56
CA VAL A 14 3.67 -9.58 2.42
C VAL A 14 4.19 -8.19 2.76
N ILE A 15 4.96 -7.61 1.85
CA ILE A 15 5.39 -6.20 1.84
C ILE A 15 5.06 -5.65 0.46
N LEU A 16 4.11 -4.71 0.40
CA LEU A 16 3.58 -4.17 -0.84
C LEU A 16 4.30 -2.89 -1.25
N TYR A 17 4.62 -2.78 -2.54
CA TYR A 17 5.21 -1.59 -3.15
C TYR A 17 4.37 -1.17 -4.35
N GLU A 18 3.65 -0.06 -4.23
CA GLU A 18 2.76 0.45 -5.28
C GLU A 18 3.54 1.30 -6.27
N MET A 19 3.41 1.00 -7.57
CA MET A 19 4.09 1.76 -8.61
C MET A 19 3.28 1.87 -9.91
N HIS A 20 3.61 2.88 -10.70
CA HIS A 20 3.13 3.09 -12.06
C HIS A 20 4.28 2.87 -13.05
N HIS A 21 4.01 2.20 -14.17
CA HIS A 21 5.04 1.86 -15.16
C HIS A 21 5.82 3.07 -15.68
N ARG A 22 5.10 4.17 -15.95
CA ARG A 22 5.71 5.38 -16.48
C ARG A 22 6.48 6.15 -15.41
N ASP A 23 5.92 6.32 -14.22
CA ASP A 23 6.58 7.00 -13.09
C ASP A 23 7.96 6.41 -12.80
N MET A 24 8.04 5.09 -12.80
CA MET A 24 9.21 4.32 -12.39
C MET A 24 10.40 4.54 -13.30
N SER A 25 10.19 4.75 -14.60
CA SER A 25 11.27 4.64 -15.59
C SER A 25 11.37 5.77 -16.59
N ILE A 26 10.36 6.66 -16.69
CA ILE A 26 10.35 7.69 -17.74
C ILE A 26 11.44 8.74 -17.61
N ASP A 27 11.85 9.07 -16.38
CA ASP A 27 12.90 10.06 -16.15
C ASP A 27 14.26 9.54 -16.64
N PRO A 28 15.06 10.38 -17.33
CA PRO A 28 16.42 9.99 -17.75
C PRO A 28 17.32 9.50 -16.62
N SER A 29 17.10 9.98 -15.38
CA SER A 29 17.87 9.56 -14.20
C SER A 29 17.65 8.08 -13.83
N SER A 30 16.64 7.41 -14.40
CA SER A 30 16.42 5.98 -14.19
C SER A 30 17.52 5.09 -14.80
N GLY A 31 18.20 5.57 -15.84
CA GLY A 31 19.17 4.77 -16.60
C GLY A 31 18.56 3.57 -17.34
N ILE A 32 17.23 3.51 -17.42
CA ILE A 32 16.47 2.45 -18.08
C ILE A 32 16.32 2.77 -19.57
N GLU A 33 16.45 1.78 -20.42
CA GLU A 33 16.31 1.94 -21.88
C GLU A 33 14.83 2.00 -22.30
N HIS A 34 14.02 1.03 -21.85
CA HIS A 34 12.59 0.91 -22.18
C HIS A 34 11.73 1.76 -21.26
N LYS A 35 11.92 3.08 -21.31
CA LYS A 35 11.24 4.05 -20.44
C LYS A 35 9.72 4.02 -20.59
N GLY A 36 9.00 3.89 -19.47
CA GLY A 36 7.54 3.87 -19.43
C GLY A 36 6.91 2.60 -20.00
N LYS A 37 7.65 1.51 -20.11
CA LYS A 37 7.22 0.25 -20.75
C LYS A 37 7.26 -0.93 -19.76
N PHE A 38 6.52 -1.99 -20.06
CA PHE A 38 6.60 -3.24 -19.30
C PHE A 38 8.03 -3.76 -19.20
N LEU A 39 8.80 -3.67 -20.29
CA LEU A 39 10.18 -4.14 -20.36
C LEU A 39 11.13 -3.38 -19.42
N ALA A 40 10.77 -2.20 -18.93
CA ALA A 40 11.57 -1.46 -17.96
C ALA A 40 11.93 -2.31 -16.73
N LEU A 41 11.00 -3.13 -16.25
CA LEU A 41 11.20 -4.02 -15.11
C LEU A 41 11.89 -5.35 -15.46
N THR A 42 12.33 -5.53 -16.69
CA THR A 42 13.18 -6.67 -17.08
C THR A 42 14.67 -6.32 -17.12
N GLU A 43 14.99 -5.03 -17.06
CA GLU A 43 16.36 -4.54 -17.19
C GLU A 43 17.09 -4.62 -15.85
N GLN A 44 18.21 -5.34 -15.84
CA GLN A 44 19.11 -5.46 -14.71
C GLN A 44 20.32 -4.56 -14.87
N GLY A 45 20.94 -4.15 -13.74
CA GLY A 45 22.15 -3.32 -13.74
C GLY A 45 21.91 -1.86 -14.09
N THR A 46 20.66 -1.41 -14.15
CA THR A 46 20.35 0.01 -14.37
C THR A 46 20.70 0.84 -13.14
N VAL A 47 21.23 2.02 -13.37
CA VAL A 47 21.70 2.90 -12.29
C VAL A 47 21.35 4.36 -12.56
N SER A 48 21.22 5.10 -11.47
CA SER A 48 21.12 6.56 -11.49
C SER A 48 22.43 7.21 -11.94
N PRO A 49 22.47 8.54 -12.19
CA PRO A 49 23.73 9.25 -12.49
C PRO A 49 24.82 9.01 -11.43
N ASP A 50 24.46 8.85 -10.19
CA ASP A 50 25.38 8.58 -9.07
C ASP A 50 25.69 7.09 -8.85
N LYS A 51 25.35 6.23 -9.83
CA LYS A 51 25.63 4.79 -9.81
C LYS A 51 24.88 4.01 -8.73
N LEU A 52 23.75 4.49 -8.27
CA LEU A 52 22.84 3.75 -7.38
C LEU A 52 21.82 2.96 -8.20
N ALA A 53 21.46 1.77 -7.72
CA ALA A 53 20.53 0.88 -8.41
C ALA A 53 19.15 1.53 -8.60
N THR A 54 18.59 1.34 -9.79
CA THR A 54 17.24 1.77 -10.18
C THR A 54 16.42 0.58 -10.66
N GLY A 55 15.12 0.78 -10.91
CA GLY A 55 14.25 -0.25 -11.46
C GLY A 55 14.20 -1.51 -10.62
N ILE A 56 14.25 -2.67 -11.26
CA ILE A 56 14.10 -3.97 -10.58
C ILE A 56 15.19 -4.21 -9.52
N ASP A 57 16.41 -3.76 -9.76
CA ASP A 57 17.51 -3.92 -8.81
C ASP A 57 17.32 -3.06 -7.55
N HIS A 58 16.70 -1.88 -7.69
CA HIS A 58 16.27 -1.08 -6.54
C HIS A 58 15.22 -1.81 -5.71
N LEU A 59 14.23 -2.43 -6.35
CA LEU A 59 13.19 -3.20 -5.65
C LEU A 59 13.79 -4.38 -4.87
N LYS A 60 14.74 -5.08 -5.47
CA LYS A 60 15.49 -6.16 -4.79
C LYS A 60 16.29 -5.64 -3.60
N GLU A 61 17.00 -4.54 -3.77
CA GLU A 61 17.78 -3.90 -2.72
C GLU A 61 16.91 -3.46 -1.55
N LEU A 62 15.75 -2.86 -1.83
CA LEU A 62 14.80 -2.42 -0.81
C LEU A 62 14.22 -3.60 -0.02
N GLY A 63 14.03 -4.76 -0.66
CA GLY A 63 13.62 -5.99 -0.01
C GLY A 63 12.11 -6.20 0.05
N ILE A 64 11.33 -5.52 -0.78
CA ILE A 64 9.88 -5.73 -0.90
C ILE A 64 9.57 -7.12 -1.44
N THR A 65 8.38 -7.64 -1.17
CA THR A 65 7.95 -8.99 -1.60
C THR A 65 6.96 -8.95 -2.75
N HIS A 66 6.21 -7.87 -2.88
CA HIS A 66 5.15 -7.70 -3.88
C HIS A 66 5.23 -6.33 -4.51
N VAL A 67 5.14 -6.27 -5.83
CA VAL A 67 4.90 -5.03 -6.58
C VAL A 67 3.42 -4.97 -6.92
N HIS A 68 2.75 -3.93 -6.44
CA HIS A 68 1.40 -3.56 -6.86
C HIS A 68 1.52 -2.59 -8.02
N LEU A 69 1.18 -3.06 -9.21
CA LEU A 69 1.17 -2.26 -10.44
C LEU A 69 -0.16 -1.52 -10.55
N LEU A 70 -0.15 -0.19 -10.74
CA LEU A 70 -1.36 0.55 -11.12
C LEU A 70 -1.97 -0.07 -12.38
N PRO A 71 -3.25 0.24 -12.73
CA PRO A 71 -3.96 -0.46 -13.79
C PRO A 71 -3.10 -0.71 -15.03
N SER A 72 -2.96 -1.97 -15.41
CA SER A 72 -2.06 -2.43 -16.47
C SER A 72 -2.78 -3.12 -17.63
N TYR A 73 -4.10 -3.33 -17.52
CA TYR A 73 -4.93 -3.72 -18.64
C TYR A 73 -5.48 -2.50 -19.37
N ASP A 74 -6.01 -2.71 -20.56
CA ASP A 74 -6.41 -1.66 -21.49
C ASP A 74 -7.39 -0.65 -20.88
N TYR A 75 -7.02 0.62 -20.94
CA TYR A 75 -7.79 1.76 -20.49
C TYR A 75 -7.84 2.85 -21.58
N ALA A 76 -8.85 3.74 -21.51
CA ALA A 76 -9.25 4.57 -22.64
C ALA A 76 -8.42 5.84 -22.86
N SER A 77 -7.88 6.44 -21.79
CA SER A 77 -7.36 7.82 -21.82
C SER A 77 -6.02 8.01 -22.52
N VAL A 78 -5.26 6.94 -22.80
CA VAL A 78 -4.00 7.02 -23.57
C VAL A 78 -4.24 6.52 -24.99
N ASP A 79 -4.01 7.39 -25.96
CA ASP A 79 -4.14 7.07 -27.38
C ASP A 79 -2.90 6.32 -27.88
N GLU A 80 -3.03 5.02 -28.06
CA GLU A 80 -1.93 4.12 -28.51
C GLU A 80 -1.42 4.46 -29.93
N THR A 81 -2.17 5.25 -30.71
CA THR A 81 -1.75 5.68 -32.05
C THR A 81 -0.86 6.93 -32.04
N LYS A 82 -0.65 7.53 -30.87
CA LYS A 82 0.08 8.78 -30.68
C LYS A 82 1.14 8.69 -29.57
N LEU A 83 1.80 7.55 -29.44
CA LEU A 83 2.82 7.31 -28.41
C LEU A 83 4.13 8.10 -28.62
N ASP A 84 4.27 8.80 -29.75
CA ASP A 84 5.29 9.82 -30.00
C ASP A 84 5.10 11.09 -29.14
N LYS A 85 3.91 11.26 -28.58
CA LYS A 85 3.57 12.34 -27.65
C LYS A 85 3.55 11.82 -26.23
N ALA A 86 4.01 12.66 -25.31
CA ALA A 86 3.88 12.34 -23.87
C ALA A 86 2.42 12.33 -23.48
N GLN A 87 1.97 11.19 -22.96
CA GLN A 87 0.62 10.99 -22.43
C GLN A 87 0.74 10.27 -21.10
N TYR A 88 -0.02 10.72 -20.13
CA TYR A 88 -0.03 10.15 -18.78
C TYR A 88 -1.46 9.95 -18.28
N ASN A 89 -1.72 8.79 -17.73
CA ASN A 89 -2.89 8.53 -16.90
C ASN A 89 -2.57 7.39 -15.91
N TRP A 90 -3.20 7.40 -14.74
CA TRP A 90 -3.09 6.27 -13.81
C TRP A 90 -3.72 4.99 -14.37
N GLY A 91 -4.74 5.12 -15.25
CA GLY A 91 -5.40 3.99 -15.90
C GLY A 91 -6.68 3.51 -15.23
N TYR A 92 -7.33 4.32 -14.39
CA TYR A 92 -8.60 3.98 -13.74
C TYR A 92 -9.84 4.25 -14.61
N ASP A 93 -9.68 4.19 -15.91
CA ASP A 93 -10.74 4.31 -16.92
C ASP A 93 -10.74 3.07 -17.82
N PRO A 94 -11.10 1.88 -17.27
CA PRO A 94 -10.96 0.61 -17.95
C PRO A 94 -11.85 0.48 -19.16
N GLN A 95 -11.32 -0.10 -20.22
CA GLN A 95 -12.02 -0.35 -21.48
C GLN A 95 -12.10 -1.85 -21.80
N ASN A 96 -10.98 -2.56 -21.76
CA ASN A 96 -10.90 -3.99 -22.02
C ASN A 96 -10.12 -4.69 -20.90
N TYR A 97 -10.81 -5.43 -20.03
CA TYR A 97 -10.25 -6.01 -18.81
C TYR A 97 -9.27 -7.17 -19.01
N ASN A 98 -9.31 -7.85 -20.15
CA ASN A 98 -8.59 -9.12 -20.33
C ASN A 98 -7.43 -9.01 -21.33
N VAL A 99 -6.87 -7.81 -21.49
CA VAL A 99 -5.74 -7.55 -22.35
C VAL A 99 -4.81 -6.51 -21.73
N PRO A 100 -3.48 -6.70 -21.75
CA PRO A 100 -2.54 -5.68 -21.30
C PRO A 100 -2.67 -4.39 -22.10
N ASP A 101 -2.45 -3.24 -21.45
CA ASP A 101 -2.48 -1.95 -22.13
C ASP A 101 -1.34 -1.81 -23.15
N GLY A 102 -1.67 -1.41 -24.36
CA GLY A 102 -0.69 -1.32 -25.45
C GLY A 102 0.26 -0.14 -25.33
N SER A 103 -0.10 0.90 -24.58
CA SER A 103 0.80 2.05 -24.36
C SER A 103 2.07 1.67 -23.60
N TYR A 104 2.02 0.60 -22.82
CA TYR A 104 3.19 0.06 -22.10
C TYR A 104 3.98 -0.97 -22.88
N SER A 105 3.53 -1.35 -24.10
CA SER A 105 4.30 -2.22 -24.99
C SER A 105 5.20 -1.42 -25.93
N THR A 106 6.19 -2.09 -26.50
CA THR A 106 7.09 -1.46 -27.46
C THR A 106 6.47 -1.32 -28.85
N ASP A 107 5.42 -2.08 -29.15
CA ASP A 107 4.68 -2.01 -30.42
C ASP A 107 3.19 -2.25 -30.19
N PRO A 108 2.37 -1.18 -30.05
CA PRO A 108 0.94 -1.30 -29.80
C PRO A 108 0.15 -1.83 -30.99
N TYR A 109 0.70 -1.79 -32.20
CA TYR A 109 0.04 -2.26 -33.42
C TYR A 109 0.10 -3.79 -33.59
N LYS A 110 0.96 -4.46 -32.82
CA LYS A 110 1.06 -5.93 -32.79
C LYS A 110 0.52 -6.46 -31.46
N PRO A 111 -0.66 -7.06 -31.45
CA PRO A 111 -1.32 -7.46 -30.20
C PRO A 111 -0.54 -8.51 -29.39
N ASP A 112 0.23 -9.38 -30.05
CA ASP A 112 1.08 -10.36 -29.37
C ASP A 112 2.26 -9.73 -28.61
N VAL A 113 2.70 -8.53 -28.99
CA VAL A 113 3.84 -7.84 -28.35
C VAL A 113 3.47 -7.45 -26.92
N ARG A 114 2.32 -6.82 -26.68
CA ARG A 114 1.87 -6.46 -25.33
C ARG A 114 1.73 -7.67 -24.41
N ILE A 115 1.21 -8.76 -24.94
CA ILE A 115 1.05 -10.02 -24.21
C ILE A 115 2.40 -10.61 -23.80
N ARG A 116 3.32 -10.70 -24.75
CA ARG A 116 4.66 -11.24 -24.53
C ARG A 116 5.45 -10.39 -23.54
N GLU A 117 5.45 -9.07 -23.71
CA GLU A 117 6.22 -8.16 -22.88
C GLU A 117 5.69 -8.10 -21.44
N PHE A 118 4.38 -8.14 -21.24
CA PHE A 118 3.79 -8.26 -19.91
C PHE A 118 4.23 -9.57 -19.23
N LYS A 119 4.21 -10.70 -19.94
CA LYS A 119 4.70 -11.99 -19.42
C LYS A 119 6.20 -11.95 -19.09
N GLN A 120 7.00 -11.29 -19.91
CA GLN A 120 8.43 -11.10 -19.65
C GLN A 120 8.68 -10.30 -18.38
N MET A 121 7.90 -9.23 -18.14
CA MET A 121 7.95 -8.45 -16.92
C MET A 121 7.64 -9.30 -15.69
N VAL A 122 6.53 -10.05 -15.71
CA VAL A 122 6.16 -10.93 -14.60
C VAL A 122 7.24 -11.96 -14.32
N GLN A 123 7.78 -12.59 -15.36
CA GLN A 123 8.87 -13.57 -15.22
C GLN A 123 10.14 -12.95 -14.62
N ALA A 124 10.49 -11.74 -15.03
CA ALA A 124 11.66 -11.04 -14.49
C ALA A 124 11.49 -10.71 -13.00
N LEU A 125 10.30 -10.24 -12.61
CA LEU A 125 9.97 -9.99 -11.20
C LEU A 125 10.00 -11.28 -10.38
N HIS A 126 9.43 -12.37 -10.87
CA HIS A 126 9.49 -13.68 -10.22
C HIS A 126 10.93 -14.18 -10.02
N LYS A 127 11.77 -14.05 -11.05
CA LYS A 127 13.22 -14.39 -10.95
C LYS A 127 13.95 -13.53 -9.91
N ALA A 128 13.48 -12.31 -9.69
CA ALA A 128 13.98 -11.42 -8.65
C ALA A 128 13.41 -11.72 -7.25
N GLY A 129 12.54 -12.74 -7.12
CA GLY A 129 11.88 -13.10 -5.88
C GLY A 129 10.69 -12.20 -5.52
N ILE A 130 10.15 -11.46 -6.47
CA ILE A 130 9.08 -10.47 -6.28
C ILE A 130 7.79 -10.99 -6.93
N ARG A 131 6.70 -10.99 -6.16
CA ARG A 131 5.36 -11.28 -6.64
C ARG A 131 4.71 -10.05 -7.27
N VAL A 132 3.73 -10.29 -8.14
CA VAL A 132 3.06 -9.23 -8.90
C VAL A 132 1.59 -9.14 -8.51
N VAL A 133 1.18 -7.96 -8.07
CA VAL A 133 -0.21 -7.63 -7.77
C VAL A 133 -0.77 -6.76 -8.89
N LEU A 134 -1.91 -7.16 -9.42
CA LEU A 134 -2.63 -6.39 -10.44
C LEU A 134 -3.70 -5.51 -9.78
N ASP A 135 -3.70 -4.24 -10.11
CA ASP A 135 -4.78 -3.30 -9.76
C ASP A 135 -5.98 -3.54 -10.68
N VAL A 136 -7.11 -3.93 -10.10
CA VAL A 136 -8.31 -4.28 -10.87
C VAL A 136 -9.46 -3.33 -10.60
N VAL A 137 -10.01 -2.78 -11.68
CA VAL A 137 -11.01 -1.71 -11.67
C VAL A 137 -12.35 -2.25 -12.23
N TYR A 138 -12.90 -3.29 -11.61
CA TYR A 138 -14.17 -3.88 -12.05
C TYR A 138 -15.39 -3.07 -11.63
N ASN A 139 -15.21 -2.07 -10.76
CA ASN A 139 -16.30 -1.28 -10.18
C ASN A 139 -17.00 -0.35 -11.18
N HIS A 140 -16.32 0.04 -12.26
CA HIS A 140 -16.89 0.86 -13.34
C HIS A 140 -16.15 0.61 -14.65
N THR A 141 -16.70 1.10 -15.75
CA THR A 141 -16.04 1.19 -17.06
C THR A 141 -15.87 2.65 -17.47
N PHE A 142 -14.98 2.92 -18.40
CA PHE A 142 -14.74 4.26 -18.93
C PHE A 142 -16.04 4.92 -19.45
N ASN A 143 -16.87 4.17 -20.14
CA ASN A 143 -18.11 4.63 -20.70
C ASN A 143 -19.19 3.56 -20.52
N THR A 144 -20.43 3.95 -20.22
CA THR A 144 -21.54 3.02 -20.03
C THR A 144 -22.14 2.61 -21.35
N ASP A 145 -22.66 3.57 -22.13
CA ASP A 145 -23.49 3.32 -23.32
C ASP A 145 -22.69 2.64 -24.45
N GLU A 146 -21.41 2.95 -24.55
CA GLU A 146 -20.53 2.39 -25.56
C GLU A 146 -19.70 1.19 -25.07
N SER A 147 -19.87 0.79 -23.82
CA SER A 147 -19.14 -0.34 -23.27
C SER A 147 -19.54 -1.66 -23.94
N ASN A 148 -18.61 -2.60 -23.95
CA ASN A 148 -18.89 -3.95 -24.44
C ASN A 148 -20.01 -4.63 -23.63
N PHE A 149 -20.15 -4.29 -22.35
CA PHE A 149 -21.21 -4.81 -21.50
C PHE A 149 -22.59 -4.34 -21.93
N GLU A 150 -22.78 -3.02 -22.07
CA GLU A 150 -24.07 -2.46 -22.42
C GLU A 150 -24.49 -2.83 -23.84
N ARG A 151 -23.54 -2.86 -24.77
CA ARG A 151 -23.83 -3.30 -26.17
C ARG A 151 -24.16 -4.79 -26.27
N THR A 152 -23.69 -5.62 -25.33
CA THR A 152 -23.96 -7.06 -25.34
C THR A 152 -25.32 -7.38 -24.72
N VAL A 153 -25.61 -6.85 -23.53
CA VAL A 153 -26.89 -7.03 -22.84
C VAL A 153 -27.30 -5.71 -22.19
N PRO A 154 -28.06 -4.89 -22.92
CA PRO A 154 -28.49 -3.59 -22.41
C PRO A 154 -29.21 -3.66 -21.07
N GLY A 155 -28.82 -2.78 -20.14
CA GLY A 155 -29.42 -2.66 -18.80
C GLY A 155 -29.07 -3.76 -17.80
N TYR A 156 -28.14 -4.66 -18.13
CA TYR A 156 -27.83 -5.81 -17.24
C TYR A 156 -26.60 -5.58 -16.35
N PHE A 157 -25.50 -5.11 -16.89
CA PHE A 157 -24.20 -5.13 -16.21
C PHE A 157 -23.95 -3.95 -15.27
N TYR A 158 -24.80 -2.91 -15.35
CA TYR A 158 -24.69 -1.71 -14.53
C TYR A 158 -25.88 -1.56 -13.61
N ARG A 159 -25.66 -1.06 -12.41
CA ARG A 159 -26.72 -0.69 -11.48
C ARG A 159 -27.40 0.59 -11.95
N GLN A 160 -28.67 0.69 -11.66
CA GLN A 160 -29.51 1.85 -11.97
C GLN A 160 -30.18 2.36 -10.69
N THR A 161 -30.42 3.66 -10.65
CA THR A 161 -31.26 4.29 -9.63
C THR A 161 -32.72 3.89 -9.83
N LYS A 162 -33.56 4.17 -8.85
CA LYS A 162 -35.01 3.92 -8.94
C LYS A 162 -35.68 4.61 -10.15
N ASP A 163 -35.09 5.74 -10.58
CA ASP A 163 -35.60 6.52 -11.73
C ASP A 163 -34.98 6.07 -13.08
N GLY A 164 -34.27 4.94 -13.09
CA GLY A 164 -33.67 4.36 -14.30
C GLY A 164 -32.42 5.06 -14.82
N GLN A 165 -31.82 5.94 -14.05
CA GLN A 165 -30.54 6.55 -14.40
C GLN A 165 -29.38 5.61 -14.00
N TRP A 166 -28.22 5.73 -14.66
CA TRP A 166 -27.04 5.00 -14.26
C TRP A 166 -26.63 5.39 -12.85
N ALA A 167 -26.46 4.42 -11.98
CA ALA A 167 -25.91 4.64 -10.66
C ALA A 167 -24.43 5.03 -10.76
N ASN A 168 -23.92 5.80 -9.78
CA ASN A 168 -22.59 6.40 -9.85
C ASN A 168 -21.84 6.30 -8.52
N GLY A 169 -21.84 5.14 -7.89
CA GLY A 169 -21.06 4.90 -6.66
C GLY A 169 -19.56 5.04 -6.87
N SER A 170 -19.09 4.88 -8.11
CA SER A 170 -17.68 5.08 -8.48
C SER A 170 -17.25 6.54 -8.57
N GLY A 171 -18.19 7.48 -8.70
CA GLY A 171 -17.87 8.86 -9.04
C GLY A 171 -17.38 9.06 -10.49
N CYS A 172 -17.36 8.00 -11.31
CA CYS A 172 -16.86 7.99 -12.69
C CYS A 172 -17.98 7.83 -13.75
N GLY A 173 -19.22 8.02 -13.35
CA GLY A 173 -20.38 8.01 -14.25
C GLY A 173 -21.19 6.71 -14.27
N ASN A 174 -20.69 5.63 -13.70
CA ASN A 174 -21.41 4.35 -13.61
C ASN A 174 -20.91 3.50 -12.43
N GLU A 175 -21.65 2.45 -12.11
CA GLU A 175 -21.20 1.37 -11.23
C GLU A 175 -21.67 0.03 -11.79
N THR A 176 -20.81 -0.96 -11.78
CA THR A 176 -21.11 -2.31 -12.24
C THR A 176 -21.96 -3.06 -11.22
N ALA A 177 -22.80 -3.97 -11.71
CA ALA A 177 -23.68 -4.78 -10.90
C ALA A 177 -23.05 -6.15 -10.58
N SER A 178 -22.03 -6.18 -9.72
CA SER A 178 -21.31 -7.40 -9.32
C SER A 178 -22.21 -8.47 -8.68
N ASP A 179 -23.32 -8.05 -8.07
CA ASP A 179 -24.36 -8.90 -7.49
C ASP A 179 -25.19 -9.67 -8.54
N ARG A 180 -25.10 -9.33 -9.82
CA ARG A 180 -25.74 -10.05 -10.91
C ARG A 180 -24.86 -11.20 -11.42
N ALA A 181 -25.48 -12.35 -11.66
CA ALA A 181 -24.79 -13.61 -11.94
C ALA A 181 -23.75 -13.54 -13.07
N MET A 182 -24.05 -12.87 -14.18
CA MET A 182 -23.12 -12.80 -15.32
C MET A 182 -21.99 -11.80 -15.10
N MET A 183 -22.22 -10.70 -14.36
CA MET A 183 -21.12 -9.80 -13.97
C MET A 183 -20.17 -10.48 -12.99
N ARG A 184 -20.71 -11.18 -12.00
CA ARG A 184 -19.92 -12.00 -11.06
C ARG A 184 -19.09 -13.04 -11.79
N LYS A 185 -19.71 -13.78 -12.71
CA LYS A 185 -19.02 -14.75 -13.56
C LYS A 185 -17.88 -14.11 -14.34
N TYR A 186 -18.12 -12.96 -14.95
CA TYR A 186 -17.11 -12.21 -15.70
C TYR A 186 -15.91 -11.84 -14.81
N MET A 187 -16.17 -11.29 -13.63
CA MET A 187 -15.11 -10.92 -12.67
C MET A 187 -14.27 -12.13 -12.26
N ILE A 188 -14.92 -13.25 -11.89
CA ILE A 188 -14.23 -14.47 -11.51
C ILE A 188 -13.38 -14.99 -12.66
N GLU A 189 -13.93 -15.11 -13.86
CA GLU A 189 -13.21 -15.62 -15.03
C GLU A 189 -12.05 -14.71 -15.45
N SER A 190 -12.23 -13.39 -15.34
CA SER A 190 -11.17 -12.42 -15.60
C SER A 190 -10.00 -12.57 -14.63
N ILE A 191 -10.29 -12.68 -13.34
CA ILE A 191 -9.28 -12.91 -12.29
C ILE A 191 -8.52 -14.23 -12.56
N LEU A 192 -9.24 -15.32 -12.82
CA LEU A 192 -8.62 -16.61 -13.11
C LEU A 192 -7.79 -16.58 -14.39
N TYR A 193 -8.23 -15.83 -15.41
CA TYR A 193 -7.47 -15.60 -16.64
C TYR A 193 -6.11 -14.93 -16.36
N TRP A 194 -6.08 -13.86 -15.57
CA TRP A 194 -4.83 -13.20 -15.21
C TRP A 194 -3.91 -14.07 -14.38
N ILE A 195 -4.44 -14.93 -13.52
CA ILE A 195 -3.65 -15.91 -12.78
C ILE A 195 -3.07 -16.98 -13.72
N ASN A 196 -3.89 -17.57 -14.56
CA ASN A 196 -3.49 -18.73 -15.38
C ASN A 196 -2.61 -18.32 -16.57
N GLU A 197 -2.92 -17.18 -17.20
CA GLU A 197 -2.23 -16.73 -18.40
C GLU A 197 -0.99 -15.90 -18.07
N TYR A 198 -1.06 -15.03 -17.07
CA TYR A 198 0.02 -14.07 -16.75
C TYR A 198 0.71 -14.36 -15.41
N HIS A 199 0.29 -15.38 -14.68
CA HIS A 199 0.83 -15.77 -13.38
C HIS A 199 0.79 -14.66 -12.31
N ILE A 200 -0.27 -13.87 -12.31
CA ILE A 200 -0.48 -12.82 -11.32
C ILE A 200 -0.62 -13.45 -9.92
N ASP A 201 -0.04 -12.79 -8.91
CA ASP A 201 0.12 -13.30 -7.54
C ASP A 201 -0.73 -12.58 -6.50
N GLY A 202 -1.49 -11.59 -6.92
CA GLY A 202 -2.37 -10.83 -6.05
C GLY A 202 -3.22 -9.82 -6.81
N PHE A 203 -4.25 -9.32 -6.15
CA PHE A 203 -5.19 -8.35 -6.73
C PHE A 203 -5.54 -7.27 -5.71
N ARG A 204 -5.43 -6.02 -6.14
CA ARG A 204 -5.95 -4.84 -5.44
C ARG A 204 -7.22 -4.40 -6.13
N PHE A 205 -8.34 -4.42 -5.44
CA PHE A 205 -9.64 -4.01 -5.98
C PHE A 205 -9.87 -2.52 -5.72
N ASP A 206 -9.85 -1.75 -6.80
CA ASP A 206 -10.23 -0.35 -6.78
C ASP A 206 -11.69 -0.23 -6.35
N LEU A 207 -11.99 0.70 -5.43
CA LEU A 207 -13.33 0.90 -4.87
C LEU A 207 -14.05 -0.44 -4.58
N MET A 208 -13.38 -1.35 -3.87
CA MET A 208 -13.91 -2.67 -3.51
C MET A 208 -15.28 -2.58 -2.84
N GLY A 209 -15.52 -1.48 -2.10
CA GLY A 209 -16.78 -1.23 -1.42
C GLY A 209 -18.02 -1.08 -2.34
N ILE A 210 -17.84 -1.01 -3.65
CA ILE A 210 -18.96 -1.05 -4.62
C ILE A 210 -19.42 -2.48 -4.87
N HIS A 211 -18.50 -3.45 -4.74
CA HIS A 211 -18.81 -4.87 -4.96
C HIS A 211 -19.57 -5.47 -3.79
N ASP A 212 -20.35 -6.49 -4.06
CA ASP A 212 -21.02 -7.24 -3.02
C ASP A 212 -20.08 -8.27 -2.36
N ILE A 213 -20.33 -8.55 -1.08
CA ILE A 213 -19.56 -9.48 -0.25
C ILE A 213 -19.54 -10.88 -0.87
N GLU A 214 -20.68 -11.35 -1.38
CA GLU A 214 -20.79 -12.69 -1.97
C GLU A 214 -19.85 -12.85 -3.17
N THR A 215 -19.80 -11.87 -4.08
CA THR A 215 -18.89 -11.88 -5.23
C THR A 215 -17.43 -11.89 -4.77
N MET A 216 -17.06 -11.08 -3.79
CA MET A 216 -15.69 -11.07 -3.27
C MET A 216 -15.30 -12.41 -2.66
N ASN A 217 -16.18 -13.03 -1.89
CA ASN A 217 -15.94 -14.35 -1.31
C ASN A 217 -15.88 -15.46 -2.37
N GLU A 218 -16.70 -15.39 -3.41
CA GLU A 218 -16.63 -16.35 -4.52
C GLU A 218 -15.33 -16.21 -5.33
N ILE A 219 -14.85 -15.00 -5.55
CA ILE A 219 -13.53 -14.75 -6.16
C ILE A 219 -12.44 -15.37 -5.28
N ARG A 220 -12.47 -15.14 -3.96
CA ARG A 220 -11.49 -15.74 -3.04
C ARG A 220 -11.51 -17.26 -3.10
N ALA A 221 -12.69 -17.86 -3.09
CA ALA A 221 -12.86 -19.31 -3.17
C ALA A 221 -12.35 -19.88 -4.51
N ALA A 222 -12.56 -19.18 -5.61
CA ALA A 222 -12.06 -19.59 -6.92
C ALA A 222 -10.53 -19.54 -7.01
N ILE A 223 -9.93 -18.48 -6.47
CA ILE A 223 -8.47 -18.32 -6.39
C ILE A 223 -7.85 -19.44 -5.53
N ASP A 224 -8.47 -19.78 -4.40
CA ASP A 224 -7.99 -20.80 -3.46
C ASP A 224 -7.85 -22.18 -4.10
N LYS A 225 -8.65 -22.48 -5.11
CA LYS A 225 -8.54 -23.73 -5.86
C LYS A 225 -7.27 -23.81 -6.72
N ILE A 226 -6.67 -22.66 -7.04
CA ILE A 226 -5.43 -22.57 -7.81
C ILE A 226 -4.25 -22.45 -6.85
N ASP A 227 -4.25 -21.40 -6.01
CA ASP A 227 -3.19 -21.11 -5.05
C ASP A 227 -3.71 -20.17 -3.94
N PRO A 228 -3.90 -20.67 -2.71
CA PRO A 228 -4.40 -19.85 -1.61
C PRO A 228 -3.41 -18.77 -1.15
N SER A 229 -2.15 -18.81 -1.58
CA SER A 229 -1.16 -17.77 -1.26
C SER A 229 -1.33 -16.50 -2.10
N ILE A 230 -2.15 -16.50 -3.13
CA ILE A 230 -2.48 -15.32 -3.93
C ILE A 230 -3.24 -14.32 -3.05
N PHE A 231 -2.69 -13.11 -2.91
CA PHE A 231 -3.19 -12.12 -1.96
C PHE A 231 -4.32 -11.27 -2.56
N MET A 232 -5.37 -11.01 -1.78
CA MET A 232 -6.48 -10.13 -2.16
C MET A 232 -6.66 -8.99 -1.16
N TYR A 233 -6.77 -7.80 -1.67
CA TYR A 233 -7.10 -6.62 -0.87
C TYR A 233 -7.74 -5.54 -1.74
N GLY A 234 -8.27 -4.51 -1.13
CA GLY A 234 -8.86 -3.41 -1.86
C GLY A 234 -9.26 -2.24 -0.97
N GLU A 235 -9.85 -1.25 -1.62
CA GLU A 235 -10.42 -0.11 -0.93
C GLU A 235 -11.80 -0.45 -0.40
N GLY A 236 -11.93 -0.50 0.92
CA GLY A 236 -13.18 -0.80 1.61
C GLY A 236 -14.15 0.39 1.65
N TRP A 237 -14.24 1.13 0.57
CA TRP A 237 -15.13 2.29 0.40
C TRP A 237 -15.59 2.44 -1.05
N ALA A 238 -16.51 3.40 -1.28
CA ALA A 238 -16.92 3.88 -2.58
C ALA A 238 -16.69 5.39 -2.66
N ALA A 239 -16.67 5.96 -3.86
CA ALA A 239 -16.52 7.40 -4.03
C ALA A 239 -17.84 8.17 -3.81
N SER A 240 -18.97 7.48 -3.95
CA SER A 240 -20.31 7.98 -3.71
C SER A 240 -21.20 6.85 -3.17
N SER A 241 -22.51 6.99 -3.18
CA SER A 241 -23.45 6.00 -2.65
C SER A 241 -23.80 4.92 -3.67
N PRO A 242 -23.35 3.67 -3.52
CA PRO A 242 -23.74 2.56 -4.38
C PRO A 242 -25.24 2.23 -4.25
N GLN A 243 -25.82 1.67 -5.31
CA GLN A 243 -27.22 1.23 -5.35
C GLN A 243 -27.37 -0.23 -4.91
N LEU A 244 -26.79 -0.56 -3.76
CA LEU A 244 -26.94 -1.85 -3.07
C LEU A 244 -26.98 -1.58 -1.57
N GLU A 245 -27.65 -2.43 -0.81
CA GLU A 245 -27.75 -2.30 0.65
C GLU A 245 -26.37 -2.38 1.31
N ALA A 246 -26.12 -1.50 2.29
CA ALA A 246 -24.81 -1.33 2.91
C ALA A 246 -24.27 -2.62 3.57
N ASP A 247 -25.14 -3.47 4.10
CA ASP A 247 -24.77 -4.75 4.73
C ASP A 247 -24.37 -5.84 3.73
N ARG A 248 -24.63 -5.61 2.44
CA ARG A 248 -24.21 -6.48 1.33
C ARG A 248 -22.93 -6.00 0.64
N LEU A 249 -22.50 -4.77 0.88
CA LEU A 249 -21.34 -4.17 0.23
C LEU A 249 -20.02 -4.59 0.91
N ALA A 250 -18.99 -4.78 0.11
CA ALA A 250 -17.63 -5.08 0.55
C ALA A 250 -16.91 -3.84 1.13
N MET A 251 -17.62 -3.10 1.97
CA MET A 251 -17.11 -1.96 2.72
C MET A 251 -16.20 -2.42 3.84
N LYS A 252 -15.32 -1.56 4.30
CA LYS A 252 -14.39 -1.83 5.40
C LYS A 252 -15.12 -2.36 6.65
N ALA A 253 -16.27 -1.80 6.98
CA ALA A 253 -17.07 -2.27 8.11
C ALA A 253 -17.55 -3.73 8.01
N ASN A 254 -17.49 -4.33 6.83
CA ASN A 254 -17.92 -5.71 6.56
C ASN A 254 -16.75 -6.67 6.29
N VAL A 255 -15.50 -6.25 6.48
CA VAL A 255 -14.31 -7.09 6.19
C VAL A 255 -14.31 -8.37 7.01
N GLU A 256 -14.85 -8.37 8.21
CA GLU A 256 -15.04 -9.60 9.01
C GLU A 256 -15.88 -10.68 8.30
N LYS A 257 -16.74 -10.30 7.35
CA LYS A 257 -17.55 -11.22 6.52
C LYS A 257 -16.79 -11.76 5.30
N MET A 258 -15.56 -11.30 5.09
CA MET A 258 -14.71 -11.65 3.95
C MET A 258 -13.35 -12.19 4.42
N PRO A 259 -13.30 -13.39 5.00
CA PRO A 259 -12.04 -13.96 5.51
C PRO A 259 -10.94 -13.96 4.44
N ARG A 260 -9.74 -13.56 4.82
CA ARG A 260 -8.54 -13.47 3.96
C ARG A 260 -8.63 -12.49 2.78
N ILE A 261 -9.55 -11.53 2.87
CA ILE A 261 -9.58 -10.36 2.01
C ILE A 261 -9.29 -9.16 2.89
N ALA A 262 -8.29 -8.36 2.50
CA ALA A 262 -7.86 -7.21 3.28
C ALA A 262 -8.41 -5.88 2.74
N ALA A 263 -8.39 -4.85 3.57
CA ALA A 263 -8.76 -3.49 3.20
C ALA A 263 -7.73 -2.49 3.72
N PHE A 264 -7.63 -1.35 3.05
CA PHE A 264 -6.80 -0.23 3.47
C PHE A 264 -7.32 0.40 4.76
N SER A 265 -6.41 0.72 5.68
CA SER A 265 -6.73 1.46 6.91
C SER A 265 -6.52 2.96 6.72
N ASP A 266 -7.56 3.67 6.32
CA ASP A 266 -7.57 5.13 6.30
C ASP A 266 -7.54 5.72 7.71
N GLU A 267 -7.94 4.95 8.74
CA GLU A 267 -7.77 5.34 10.14
C GLU A 267 -6.30 5.63 10.46
N MET A 268 -5.40 4.73 10.06
CA MET A 268 -3.98 4.88 10.28
C MET A 268 -3.38 5.98 9.42
N ARG A 269 -3.66 5.96 8.12
CA ARG A 269 -3.18 6.98 7.17
C ARG A 269 -3.50 8.38 7.67
N ASP A 270 -4.77 8.65 7.94
CA ASP A 270 -5.26 10.00 8.30
C ASP A 270 -4.94 10.34 9.76
N GLY A 271 -4.88 9.36 10.64
CA GLY A 271 -4.38 9.54 12.01
C GLY A 271 -2.91 9.95 12.07
N LEU A 272 -2.10 9.52 11.09
CA LEU A 272 -0.71 9.92 10.97
C LEU A 272 -0.54 11.29 10.31
N ARG A 273 -1.10 11.49 9.10
CA ARG A 273 -0.78 12.64 8.24
C ARG A 273 -1.88 13.70 8.12
N GLY A 274 -3.10 13.38 8.54
CA GLY A 274 -4.28 14.24 8.38
C GLY A 274 -5.27 13.75 7.33
N GLY A 275 -6.50 14.24 7.41
CA GLY A 275 -7.62 13.80 6.58
C GLY A 275 -7.43 14.11 5.08
N TRP A 276 -8.07 13.32 4.25
CA TRP A 276 -8.02 13.45 2.79
C TRP A 276 -8.69 14.71 2.24
N ASP A 277 -9.58 15.30 3.02
CA ASP A 277 -10.44 16.43 2.64
C ASP A 277 -9.80 17.81 2.81
N ASP A 278 -8.66 17.91 3.52
CA ASP A 278 -7.96 19.18 3.75
C ASP A 278 -6.44 18.95 3.85
N ASP A 279 -5.74 19.22 2.77
CA ASP A 279 -4.28 19.04 2.67
C ASP A 279 -3.47 19.97 3.59
N THR A 280 -4.07 21.00 4.15
CA THR A 280 -3.40 21.95 5.04
C THR A 280 -3.43 21.53 6.50
N LYS A 281 -4.28 20.55 6.86
CA LYS A 281 -4.40 20.01 8.21
C LYS A 281 -3.54 18.78 8.39
N GLY A 282 -2.68 18.81 9.39
CA GLY A 282 -1.90 17.68 9.84
C GLY A 282 -2.60 16.84 10.90
N ALA A 283 -1.89 15.84 11.39
CA ALA A 283 -2.34 14.97 12.47
C ALA A 283 -1.16 14.62 13.39
N PHE A 284 -1.04 13.38 13.82
CA PHE A 284 -0.02 12.96 14.77
C PHE A 284 1.40 13.37 14.38
N LEU A 285 1.81 13.19 13.12
CA LEU A 285 3.19 13.43 12.68
C LEU A 285 3.64 14.88 12.90
N VAL A 286 2.73 15.84 12.79
CA VAL A 286 3.07 17.26 12.91
C VAL A 286 2.69 17.87 14.28
N GLY A 287 2.38 17.02 15.25
CA GLY A 287 2.13 17.44 16.63
C GLY A 287 0.67 17.77 16.97
N GLU A 288 -0.28 17.46 16.08
CA GLU A 288 -1.71 17.60 16.39
C GLU A 288 -2.14 16.47 17.33
N PRO A 289 -2.74 16.80 18.50
CA PRO A 289 -3.15 15.80 19.48
C PRO A 289 -4.46 15.08 19.11
N GLY A 290 -4.73 13.96 19.78
CA GLY A 290 -6.02 13.26 19.69
C GLY A 290 -6.08 12.17 18.63
N HIS A 291 -4.97 11.82 18.00
CA HIS A 291 -4.90 10.80 16.96
C HIS A 291 -4.33 9.46 17.46
N GLU A 292 -3.86 9.41 18.70
CA GLU A 292 -3.11 8.28 19.24
C GLU A 292 -3.92 6.97 19.18
N MET A 293 -5.23 7.04 19.44
CA MET A 293 -6.07 5.85 19.45
C MET A 293 -6.29 5.28 18.03
N SER A 294 -6.41 6.14 17.01
CA SER A 294 -6.49 5.72 15.62
C SER A 294 -5.21 5.02 15.16
N ILE A 295 -4.07 5.49 15.65
CA ILE A 295 -2.77 4.88 15.38
C ILE A 295 -2.63 3.55 16.10
N LYS A 296 -3.02 3.45 17.37
CA LYS A 296 -3.03 2.18 18.12
C LYS A 296 -3.92 1.13 17.43
N PHE A 297 -5.07 1.55 16.93
CA PHE A 297 -5.95 0.71 16.13
C PHE A 297 -5.23 0.14 14.88
N GLY A 298 -4.47 0.98 14.17
CA GLY A 298 -3.65 0.56 13.04
C GLY A 298 -2.50 -0.37 13.45
N ILE A 299 -1.81 -0.09 14.55
CA ILE A 299 -0.69 -0.90 15.05
C ILE A 299 -1.13 -2.35 15.33
N VAL A 300 -2.30 -2.56 15.90
CA VAL A 300 -2.83 -3.91 16.18
C VAL A 300 -3.44 -4.60 14.95
N GLY A 301 -3.52 -3.92 13.80
CA GLY A 301 -4.07 -4.50 12.57
C GLY A 301 -5.59 -4.50 12.50
N ALA A 302 -6.24 -3.47 13.04
CA ALA A 302 -7.71 -3.26 13.03
C ALA A 302 -8.51 -4.38 13.71
N ILE A 303 -7.87 -5.18 14.54
CA ILE A 303 -8.49 -6.24 15.34
C ILE A 303 -9.01 -5.69 16.68
N GLU A 304 -9.89 -6.44 17.34
CA GLU A 304 -10.26 -6.15 18.72
C GLU A 304 -9.04 -6.29 19.65
N HIS A 305 -8.76 -5.27 20.43
CA HIS A 305 -7.66 -5.26 21.40
C HIS A 305 -8.08 -4.52 22.68
N PRO A 306 -7.77 -5.05 23.89
CA PRO A 306 -8.28 -4.48 25.15
C PRO A 306 -7.83 -3.05 25.45
N GLN A 307 -6.72 -2.59 24.84
CA GLN A 307 -6.20 -1.24 25.02
C GLN A 307 -6.60 -0.27 23.89
N VAL A 308 -7.42 -0.70 22.93
CA VAL A 308 -7.94 0.16 21.86
C VAL A 308 -9.40 0.51 22.13
N ILE A 309 -9.63 1.79 22.41
CA ILE A 309 -10.98 2.33 22.69
C ILE A 309 -11.58 2.76 21.35
N SER A 310 -12.45 1.94 20.79
CA SER A 310 -13.01 2.13 19.45
C SER A 310 -13.76 3.45 19.26
N ASP A 311 -14.45 3.95 20.30
CA ASP A 311 -15.15 5.25 20.22
C ASP A 311 -14.22 6.44 19.99
N SER A 312 -12.94 6.30 20.34
CA SER A 312 -11.91 7.33 20.16
C SER A 312 -11.14 7.20 18.85
N VAL A 313 -11.43 6.16 18.05
CA VAL A 313 -10.85 5.97 16.71
C VAL A 313 -11.58 6.87 15.70
N ASN A 314 -10.85 7.44 14.72
CA ASN A 314 -11.50 8.12 13.61
C ASN A 314 -12.29 7.10 12.75
N TYR A 315 -13.18 7.55 11.90
CA TYR A 315 -14.00 6.76 10.95
C TYR A 315 -14.68 5.51 11.56
N SER A 316 -13.93 4.47 11.94
CA SER A 316 -14.48 3.18 12.40
C SER A 316 -14.64 3.14 13.92
N LYS A 317 -15.87 2.92 14.38
CA LYS A 317 -16.20 2.87 15.84
C LYS A 317 -16.24 1.44 16.39
N LYS A 318 -15.73 0.47 15.61
CA LYS A 318 -15.53 -0.93 16.01
C LYS A 318 -14.36 -1.54 15.22
N PRO A 319 -13.71 -2.58 15.74
CA PRO A 319 -12.78 -3.39 14.97
C PRO A 319 -13.48 -3.99 13.74
N TRP A 320 -12.76 -4.10 12.62
CA TRP A 320 -13.34 -4.64 11.39
C TRP A 320 -12.56 -5.83 10.82
N ALA A 321 -11.36 -6.11 11.32
CA ALA A 321 -10.56 -7.24 10.90
C ALA A 321 -10.66 -8.42 11.87
N LEU A 322 -10.79 -9.64 11.35
CA LEU A 322 -10.69 -10.89 12.12
C LEU A 322 -9.24 -11.20 12.46
N GLN A 323 -8.35 -10.92 11.50
CA GLN A 323 -6.91 -11.13 11.62
C GLN A 323 -6.18 -9.86 11.17
N PRO A 324 -4.99 -9.56 11.71
CA PRO A 324 -4.24 -8.37 11.33
C PRO A 324 -3.83 -8.35 9.86
N THR A 325 -3.74 -9.50 9.20
CA THR A 325 -3.48 -9.63 7.76
C THR A 325 -4.63 -9.16 6.87
N GLN A 326 -5.79 -8.84 7.44
CA GLN A 326 -6.89 -8.20 6.73
C GLN A 326 -6.81 -6.66 6.72
N MET A 327 -5.77 -6.09 7.31
CA MET A 327 -5.53 -4.65 7.29
C MET A 327 -4.27 -4.31 6.49
N ILE A 328 -4.40 -3.38 5.54
CA ILE A 328 -3.25 -2.76 4.87
C ILE A 328 -2.81 -1.55 5.68
N SER A 329 -1.57 -1.62 6.19
CA SER A 329 -0.91 -0.58 6.96
C SER A 329 -0.17 0.36 6.01
N TYR A 330 -0.58 1.62 5.92
CA TYR A 330 0.03 2.59 5.00
C TYR A 330 -0.14 4.02 5.49
N VAL A 331 0.64 4.92 4.92
CA VAL A 331 0.59 6.36 5.18
C VAL A 331 0.48 7.17 3.90
N SER A 332 0.76 6.58 2.75
CA SER A 332 0.78 7.23 1.44
C SER A 332 0.49 6.23 0.34
N CYS A 333 -0.12 6.69 -0.74
CA CYS A 333 -0.40 5.94 -1.95
C CYS A 333 -0.43 6.87 -3.16
N HIS A 334 -0.85 6.38 -4.33
CA HIS A 334 -1.00 7.21 -5.53
C HIS A 334 -2.07 8.29 -5.38
N ASP A 335 -3.16 8.02 -4.63
CA ASP A 335 -4.23 8.97 -4.34
C ASP A 335 -3.81 10.03 -3.33
N ASP A 336 -4.42 11.19 -3.44
CA ASP A 336 -4.16 12.35 -2.60
C ASP A 336 -2.69 12.83 -2.72
N MET A 337 -2.25 13.72 -1.84
CA MET A 337 -0.84 14.10 -1.77
C MET A 337 0.04 12.93 -1.34
N CYS A 338 1.19 12.75 -1.98
CA CYS A 338 2.22 11.86 -1.43
C CYS A 338 2.75 12.42 -0.10
N LEU A 339 3.37 11.55 0.70
CA LEU A 339 3.75 11.87 2.08
C LEU A 339 4.65 13.11 2.18
N ALA A 340 5.70 13.21 1.35
CA ALA A 340 6.61 14.36 1.37
C ALA A 340 5.90 15.69 1.09
N ASP A 341 4.97 15.70 0.12
CA ASP A 341 4.16 16.88 -0.19
C ASP A 341 3.22 17.24 0.96
N ARG A 342 2.57 16.23 1.56
CA ARG A 342 1.66 16.45 2.69
C ARG A 342 2.38 17.02 3.91
N LEU A 343 3.54 16.47 4.25
CA LEU A 343 4.37 16.98 5.35
C LEU A 343 4.78 18.42 5.12
N LYS A 344 5.19 18.75 3.89
CA LYS A 344 5.54 20.14 3.54
C LYS A 344 4.34 21.09 3.58
N ALA A 345 3.18 20.65 3.12
CA ALA A 345 1.96 21.44 3.16
C ALA A 345 1.49 21.74 4.59
N THR A 346 1.66 20.79 5.52
CA THR A 346 1.26 20.94 6.92
C THR A 346 2.34 21.57 7.80
N MET A 347 3.59 21.57 7.35
CA MET A 347 4.75 22.20 8.02
C MET A 347 5.59 23.00 7.02
N PRO A 348 5.07 24.10 6.46
CA PRO A 348 5.71 24.82 5.36
C PRO A 348 7.08 25.42 5.73
N ASP A 349 7.31 25.71 7.01
CA ASP A 349 8.55 26.30 7.54
C ASP A 349 9.57 25.23 8.02
N ALA A 350 9.23 23.95 7.96
CA ALA A 350 10.12 22.90 8.40
C ALA A 350 11.33 22.74 7.46
N SER A 351 12.49 22.45 8.05
CA SER A 351 13.70 22.13 7.28
C SER A 351 13.56 20.78 6.55
N VAL A 352 14.40 20.55 5.56
CA VAL A 352 14.44 19.25 4.84
C VAL A 352 14.76 18.11 5.81
N GLU A 353 15.62 18.35 6.79
CA GLU A 353 16.01 17.37 7.81
C GLU A 353 14.82 17.03 8.73
N GLU A 354 14.01 18.02 9.12
CA GLU A 354 12.80 17.80 9.90
C GLU A 354 11.76 17.00 9.12
N LEU A 355 11.54 17.33 7.85
CA LEU A 355 10.64 16.59 6.98
C LEU A 355 11.12 15.15 6.76
N ALA A 356 12.43 14.94 6.58
CA ALA A 356 13.02 13.62 6.47
C ALA A 356 12.87 12.79 7.77
N ALA A 357 13.02 13.44 8.93
CA ALA A 357 12.80 12.78 10.21
C ALA A 357 11.35 12.30 10.37
N LEU A 358 10.38 13.13 9.97
CA LEU A 358 8.96 12.77 10.00
C LEU A 358 8.59 11.69 8.96
N GLN A 359 9.21 11.71 7.78
CA GLN A 359 9.07 10.64 6.79
C GLN A 359 9.53 9.29 7.36
N LYS A 360 10.72 9.26 7.98
CA LYS A 360 11.24 8.08 8.66
C LYS A 360 10.33 7.60 9.78
N LEU A 361 9.81 8.52 10.59
CA LEU A 361 8.89 8.21 11.68
C LEU A 361 7.59 7.58 11.14
N ALA A 362 7.00 8.15 10.09
CA ALA A 362 5.80 7.62 9.44
C ALA A 362 6.00 6.19 8.94
N GLU A 363 7.09 5.93 8.25
CA GLU A 363 7.41 4.58 7.77
C GLU A 363 7.69 3.61 8.92
N THR A 364 8.21 4.09 10.05
CA THR A 364 8.38 3.25 11.24
C THR A 364 7.03 2.75 11.76
N PHE A 365 5.99 3.59 11.79
CA PHE A 365 4.63 3.14 12.12
C PHE A 365 4.16 2.04 11.17
N VAL A 366 4.34 2.23 9.86
CA VAL A 366 3.90 1.26 8.85
C VAL A 366 4.58 -0.09 9.05
N PHE A 367 5.91 -0.12 9.18
CA PHE A 367 6.67 -1.37 9.23
C PHE A 367 6.74 -2.03 10.61
N THR A 368 6.34 -1.36 11.68
CA THR A 368 6.22 -1.95 13.03
C THR A 368 4.80 -2.34 13.40
N SER A 369 3.80 -2.03 12.57
CA SER A 369 2.41 -2.42 12.74
C SER A 369 2.17 -3.87 12.34
N GLN A 370 1.14 -4.51 12.91
CA GLN A 370 0.83 -5.92 12.66
C GLN A 370 0.05 -6.15 11.35
N GLY A 371 -0.51 -5.11 10.75
CA GLY A 371 -1.10 -5.17 9.41
C GLY A 371 -0.06 -5.44 8.32
N VAL A 372 -0.52 -5.60 7.10
CA VAL A 372 0.33 -5.79 5.92
C VAL A 372 0.89 -4.43 5.48
N PRO A 373 2.21 -4.23 5.51
CA PRO A 373 2.81 -2.94 5.17
C PRO A 373 2.74 -2.66 3.66
N PHE A 374 2.48 -1.40 3.36
CA PHE A 374 2.36 -0.89 2.00
C PHE A 374 3.13 0.42 1.90
N ILE A 375 3.95 0.56 0.87
CA ILE A 375 4.72 1.77 0.58
C ILE A 375 4.43 2.24 -0.85
N PHE A 376 4.26 3.55 -1.03
CA PHE A 376 4.16 4.17 -2.34
C PHE A 376 5.54 4.37 -2.95
N ALA A 377 5.72 4.00 -4.22
CA ALA A 377 7.01 4.07 -4.91
C ALA A 377 7.65 5.45 -4.82
N GLY A 378 8.85 5.50 -4.27
CA GLY A 378 9.62 6.72 -4.07
C GLY A 378 9.49 7.35 -2.68
N ASP A 379 8.54 6.95 -1.85
CA ASP A 379 8.44 7.44 -0.47
C ASP A 379 9.71 7.11 0.32
N GLU A 380 10.37 6.01 0.01
CA GLU A 380 11.65 5.61 0.59
C GLU A 380 12.81 6.56 0.28
N MET A 381 12.60 7.52 -0.60
CA MET A 381 13.59 8.54 -0.99
C MET A 381 12.96 9.93 -1.14
N MET A 382 11.92 10.23 -0.36
CA MET A 382 11.28 11.55 -0.30
C MET A 382 10.68 12.01 -1.64
N ARG A 383 10.07 11.10 -2.40
CA ARG A 383 9.35 11.48 -3.63
C ARG A 383 8.32 12.57 -3.36
N ASP A 384 8.31 13.59 -4.21
CA ASP A 384 7.27 14.61 -4.24
C ASP A 384 6.58 14.66 -5.62
N LYS A 385 5.38 15.20 -5.64
CA LYS A 385 4.61 15.51 -6.84
C LYS A 385 4.33 17.02 -6.92
N LYS A 386 5.23 17.82 -6.38
CA LYS A 386 5.18 19.29 -6.35
C LYS A 386 3.88 19.84 -5.73
N GLY A 387 3.34 19.14 -4.74
CA GLY A 387 2.13 19.53 -4.02
C GLY A 387 0.83 19.23 -4.77
N VAL A 388 0.85 18.47 -5.85
CA VAL A 388 -0.37 18.12 -6.58
C VAL A 388 -1.14 17.05 -5.83
N HIS A 389 -2.38 17.36 -5.45
CA HIS A 389 -3.27 16.47 -4.72
C HIS A 389 -3.73 15.29 -5.57
N ASN A 390 -4.26 15.57 -6.77
CA ASN A 390 -4.81 14.54 -7.66
C ASN A 390 -4.08 14.57 -9.02
N SER A 391 -3.08 13.73 -9.18
CA SER A 391 -2.17 13.77 -10.31
C SER A 391 -2.49 12.75 -11.42
N TYR A 392 -3.73 12.20 -11.45
CA TYR A 392 -4.09 11.07 -12.31
C TYR A 392 -3.80 11.29 -13.80
N ASN A 393 -3.88 12.53 -14.29
CA ASN A 393 -3.59 12.93 -15.66
C ASN A 393 -2.58 14.08 -15.75
N SER A 394 -1.84 14.33 -14.68
CA SER A 394 -0.77 15.33 -14.69
C SER A 394 0.41 14.87 -15.55
N PRO A 395 1.23 15.79 -16.07
CA PRO A 395 2.35 15.42 -16.93
C PRO A 395 3.44 14.63 -16.19
N ASP A 396 4.34 14.02 -16.95
CA ASP A 396 5.50 13.29 -16.43
C ASP A 396 6.30 14.12 -15.42
N SER A 397 6.45 15.43 -15.64
CA SER A 397 7.19 16.34 -14.76
C SER A 397 6.63 16.41 -13.32
N ILE A 398 5.38 15.99 -13.12
CA ILE A 398 4.73 15.87 -11.80
C ILE A 398 4.85 14.45 -11.27
N ASN A 399 4.59 13.45 -12.12
CA ASN A 399 4.43 12.07 -11.69
C ASN A 399 5.72 11.25 -11.66
N THR A 400 6.74 11.64 -12.40
CA THR A 400 7.97 10.84 -12.53
C THR A 400 8.75 10.73 -11.21
N ILE A 401 9.41 9.60 -11.03
CA ILE A 401 10.41 9.41 -9.98
C ILE A 401 11.75 9.96 -10.47
N ASP A 402 12.25 11.01 -9.83
CA ASP A 402 13.63 11.47 -10.02
C ASP A 402 14.57 10.62 -9.18
N TRP A 403 15.33 9.75 -9.83
CA TRP A 403 16.24 8.82 -9.16
C TRP A 403 17.45 9.49 -8.51
N LYS A 404 17.69 10.77 -8.78
CA LYS A 404 18.68 11.56 -8.02
C LYS A 404 18.27 11.74 -6.56
N ASN A 405 16.98 11.62 -6.25
CA ASN A 405 16.48 11.62 -4.87
C ASN A 405 17.07 10.49 -4.02
N LYS A 406 17.40 9.35 -4.63
CA LYS A 406 18.06 8.25 -3.90
C LYS A 406 19.41 8.66 -3.33
N THR A 407 20.16 9.53 -4.01
CA THR A 407 21.40 10.12 -3.49
C THR A 407 21.12 11.23 -2.49
N ALA A 408 20.23 12.15 -2.84
CA ALA A 408 19.90 13.31 -2.00
C ALA A 408 19.31 12.91 -0.64
N HIS A 409 18.53 11.83 -0.61
CA HIS A 409 17.87 11.30 0.58
C HIS A 409 18.32 9.86 0.89
N LYS A 410 19.59 9.60 0.72
CA LYS A 410 20.17 8.27 0.97
C LYS A 410 19.92 7.77 2.39
N ASP A 411 19.94 8.66 3.36
CA ASP A 411 19.65 8.36 4.76
C ASP A 411 18.23 7.84 4.98
N VAL A 412 17.23 8.41 4.26
CA VAL A 412 15.84 7.93 4.30
C VAL A 412 15.74 6.55 3.65
N PHE A 413 16.34 6.37 2.48
CA PHE A 413 16.36 5.09 1.79
C PHE A 413 16.98 3.97 2.64
N GLU A 414 18.17 4.21 3.22
CA GLU A 414 18.83 3.23 4.08
C GLU A 414 18.02 2.93 5.35
N TYR A 415 17.32 3.92 5.90
CA TYR A 415 16.46 3.74 7.05
C TYR A 415 15.24 2.83 6.72
N VAL A 416 14.52 3.10 5.63
CA VAL A 416 13.37 2.29 5.20
C VAL A 416 13.80 0.87 4.85
N LYS A 417 14.90 0.72 4.12
CA LYS A 417 15.53 -0.58 3.85
C LYS A 417 15.84 -1.35 5.14
N GLY A 418 16.34 -0.65 6.15
CA GLY A 418 16.61 -1.21 7.47
C GLY A 418 15.34 -1.66 8.20
N LEU A 419 14.25 -0.90 8.12
CA LEU A 419 12.94 -1.28 8.68
C LEU A 419 12.39 -2.55 8.02
N ILE A 420 12.50 -2.65 6.70
CA ILE A 420 12.07 -3.84 5.96
C ILE A 420 12.90 -5.06 6.37
N ALA A 421 14.23 -4.91 6.45
CA ALA A 421 15.12 -5.98 6.89
C ALA A 421 14.81 -6.44 8.32
N MET A 422 14.55 -5.51 9.23
CA MET A 422 14.14 -5.81 10.60
C MET A 422 12.83 -6.61 10.63
N ARG A 423 11.79 -6.14 9.93
CA ARG A 423 10.50 -6.82 9.88
C ARG A 423 10.62 -8.25 9.32
N LYS A 424 11.43 -8.45 8.28
CA LYS A 424 11.67 -9.77 7.69
C LYS A 424 12.44 -10.70 8.63
N ALA A 425 13.39 -10.19 9.39
CA ALA A 425 14.19 -10.96 10.32
C ALA A 425 13.45 -11.30 11.62
N HIS A 426 12.48 -10.46 12.03
CA HIS A 426 11.83 -10.56 13.34
C HIS A 426 10.32 -10.79 13.21
N PRO A 427 9.88 -12.06 13.38
CA PRO A 427 8.46 -12.43 13.24
C PRO A 427 7.53 -11.77 14.26
N ALA A 428 8.04 -11.20 15.34
CA ALA A 428 7.26 -10.41 16.29
C ALA A 428 6.50 -9.24 15.63
N PHE A 429 7.03 -8.65 14.56
CA PHE A 429 6.38 -7.55 13.82
C PHE A 429 5.29 -8.01 12.83
N ARG A 430 5.10 -9.32 12.65
CA ARG A 430 4.18 -9.91 11.67
C ARG A 430 3.53 -11.17 12.24
N MET A 431 2.84 -11.01 13.35
CA MET A 431 2.25 -12.14 14.07
C MET A 431 1.17 -12.85 13.26
N GLY A 432 0.36 -12.14 12.49
CA GLY A 432 -0.64 -12.73 11.59
C GLY A 432 -1.85 -13.37 12.27
N ASP A 433 -1.88 -13.39 13.59
CA ASP A 433 -2.92 -14.01 14.42
C ASP A 433 -3.40 -13.01 15.48
N ALA A 434 -4.71 -12.78 15.52
CA ALA A 434 -5.32 -11.80 16.42
C ALA A 434 -5.15 -12.15 17.89
N ASP A 435 -5.27 -13.45 18.25
CA ASP A 435 -5.11 -13.89 19.64
C ASP A 435 -3.66 -13.70 20.10
N MET A 436 -2.70 -13.94 19.22
CA MET A 436 -1.29 -13.71 19.50
C MET A 436 -1.02 -12.21 19.73
N VAL A 437 -1.56 -11.34 18.87
CA VAL A 437 -1.43 -9.88 19.04
C VAL A 437 -2.02 -9.44 20.38
N ARG A 438 -3.21 -9.90 20.74
CA ARG A 438 -3.84 -9.57 22.05
C ARG A 438 -2.98 -9.99 23.24
N ARG A 439 -2.27 -11.11 23.15
CA ARG A 439 -1.43 -11.62 24.25
C ARG A 439 -0.06 -11.01 24.31
N GLN A 440 0.55 -10.71 23.17
CA GLN A 440 1.98 -10.40 23.06
C GLN A 440 2.29 -8.94 22.68
N LEU A 441 1.29 -8.15 22.28
CA LEU A 441 1.44 -6.72 22.06
C LEU A 441 0.71 -5.97 23.17
N GLU A 442 1.45 -5.11 23.88
CA GLU A 442 0.91 -4.27 24.96
C GLU A 442 1.37 -2.83 24.77
N PHE A 443 0.44 -1.87 24.80
CA PHE A 443 0.79 -0.46 24.79
C PHE A 443 1.27 -0.03 26.16
N LEU A 444 2.40 0.66 26.19
CA LEU A 444 2.96 1.24 27.42
C LEU A 444 2.20 2.52 27.78
N PRO A 445 2.02 2.82 29.07
CA PRO A 445 1.45 4.09 29.51
C PRO A 445 2.31 5.27 29.04
N VAL A 446 1.67 6.28 28.46
CA VAL A 446 2.31 7.51 28.01
C VAL A 446 1.43 8.68 28.42
N GLU A 447 2.00 9.65 29.17
CA GLU A 447 1.29 10.86 29.59
C GLU A 447 1.28 11.95 28.51
N ASN A 448 2.32 11.99 27.67
CA ASN A 448 2.47 12.99 26.62
C ASN A 448 1.58 12.69 25.40
N THR A 449 0.93 13.71 24.86
CA THR A 449 0.32 13.63 23.53
C THR A 449 1.37 13.45 22.44
N ASN A 450 0.98 12.90 21.29
CA ASN A 450 1.86 12.70 20.13
C ASN A 450 3.05 11.78 20.40
N VAL A 451 2.85 10.84 21.32
CA VAL A 451 3.76 9.75 21.62
C VAL A 451 2.99 8.46 21.73
N VAL A 452 3.46 7.41 21.09
CA VAL A 452 2.91 6.05 21.22
C VAL A 452 4.07 5.11 21.49
N ALA A 453 3.92 4.24 22.47
CA ALA A 453 4.91 3.20 22.76
C ALA A 453 4.23 1.87 23.02
N PHE A 454 4.83 0.79 22.59
CA PHE A 454 4.36 -0.56 22.83
C PHE A 454 5.49 -1.56 22.97
N ILE A 455 5.19 -2.66 23.61
CA ILE A 455 6.10 -3.79 23.78
C ILE A 455 5.53 -5.03 23.08
N LEU A 456 6.40 -5.71 22.33
CA LEU A 456 6.19 -7.07 21.85
C LEU A 456 6.93 -7.99 22.80
N LYS A 457 6.22 -8.83 23.56
CA LYS A 457 6.77 -9.52 24.73
C LYS A 457 6.80 -11.04 24.57
N ASP A 458 7.62 -11.68 25.38
CA ASP A 458 7.66 -13.14 25.55
C ASP A 458 7.99 -13.88 24.25
N ASN A 459 9.05 -13.44 23.54
CA ASN A 459 9.45 -14.01 22.25
C ASN A 459 8.29 -14.07 21.26
N ALA A 460 7.60 -12.94 21.06
CA ALA A 460 6.39 -12.83 20.27
C ALA A 460 6.55 -13.55 18.91
N ASN A 461 5.56 -14.36 18.55
CA ASN A 461 5.57 -15.15 17.32
C ASN A 461 6.83 -16.04 17.14
N GLY A 462 7.45 -16.47 18.25
CA GLY A 462 8.68 -17.29 18.22
C GLY A 462 9.95 -16.49 17.87
N ASP A 463 9.93 -15.17 18.05
CA ASP A 463 11.08 -14.30 17.80
C ASP A 463 12.27 -14.66 18.68
N SER A 464 13.46 -14.46 18.16
CA SER A 464 14.71 -14.61 18.92
C SER A 464 14.89 -13.53 20.00
N TRP A 465 14.30 -12.35 19.80
CA TRP A 465 14.29 -11.29 20.80
C TRP A 465 13.18 -11.53 21.82
N LYS A 466 13.54 -11.46 23.08
CA LYS A 466 12.60 -11.75 24.17
C LYS A 466 11.52 -10.69 24.28
N ASN A 467 11.94 -9.45 24.33
CA ASN A 467 11.08 -8.28 24.39
C ASN A 467 11.58 -7.22 23.41
N ILE A 468 10.64 -6.59 22.69
CA ILE A 468 10.94 -5.50 21.77
C ILE A 468 10.08 -4.31 22.19
N ILE A 469 10.68 -3.17 22.47
CA ILE A 469 9.96 -1.92 22.75
C ILE A 469 10.12 -1.01 21.54
N VAL A 470 9.00 -0.52 21.04
CA VAL A 470 8.90 0.49 19.99
C VAL A 470 8.30 1.75 20.59
N ALA A 471 9.05 2.85 20.57
CA ALA A 471 8.61 4.15 21.05
C ALA A 471 8.66 5.17 19.90
N LEU A 472 7.59 5.90 19.69
CA LEU A 472 7.35 6.74 18.52
C LEU A 472 6.95 8.13 19.02
N ASN A 473 7.82 9.13 18.81
CA ASN A 473 7.67 10.49 19.30
C ASN A 473 7.64 11.49 18.14
N SER A 474 6.50 12.11 17.87
CA SER A 474 6.39 13.18 16.86
C SER A 474 6.58 14.59 17.42
N ARG A 475 6.76 14.72 18.73
CA ARG A 475 6.98 16.02 19.38
C ARG A 475 8.32 16.63 18.97
N ALA A 476 8.40 17.95 19.06
CA ALA A 476 9.64 18.69 18.81
C ALA A 476 10.68 18.56 19.96
N GLU A 477 10.29 17.95 21.10
CA GLU A 477 11.15 17.74 22.25
C GLU A 477 11.34 16.24 22.52
N PRO A 478 12.48 15.83 23.11
CA PRO A 478 12.64 14.49 23.65
C PRO A 478 11.60 14.18 24.74
N VAL A 479 11.19 12.93 24.84
CA VAL A 479 10.26 12.46 25.85
C VAL A 479 10.84 11.31 26.66
N LYS A 480 10.67 11.38 27.97
CA LYS A 480 11.03 10.30 28.88
C LYS A 480 9.83 9.37 29.04
N LEU A 481 10.05 8.07 28.89
CA LEU A 481 9.05 7.03 29.08
C LEU A 481 9.50 6.04 30.15
N ASP A 482 8.55 5.55 30.93
CA ASP A 482 8.75 4.41 31.80
C ASP A 482 8.67 3.11 30.99
N ILE A 483 9.65 2.24 31.17
CA ILE A 483 9.73 0.94 30.50
C ILE A 483 9.98 -0.17 31.52
N PRO A 484 9.67 -1.44 31.21
CA PRO A 484 10.08 -2.54 32.08
C PRO A 484 11.59 -2.53 32.32
N SER A 485 11.99 -2.67 33.59
CA SER A 485 13.40 -2.61 33.98
C SER A 485 14.23 -3.71 33.31
N GLY A 486 15.35 -3.36 32.74
CA GLY A 486 16.21 -4.33 32.06
C GLY A 486 17.44 -3.73 31.39
N LYS A 487 18.14 -4.58 30.65
CA LYS A 487 19.21 -4.18 29.71
C LYS A 487 18.69 -4.41 28.30
N TYR A 488 18.78 -3.38 27.49
CA TYR A 488 18.28 -3.39 26.11
C TYR A 488 19.37 -2.97 25.13
N THR A 489 19.41 -3.64 24.00
CA THR A 489 20.19 -3.20 22.84
C THR A 489 19.33 -2.23 22.02
N VAL A 490 19.89 -1.08 21.68
CA VAL A 490 19.23 -0.07 20.83
C VAL A 490 19.52 -0.40 19.37
N ILE A 491 18.49 -0.58 18.55
CA ILE A 491 18.63 -0.87 17.12
C ILE A 491 18.12 0.26 16.23
N CYS A 492 17.27 1.12 16.77
CA CYS A 492 16.77 2.31 16.07
C CYS A 492 16.79 3.50 17.02
N LYS A 493 17.40 4.60 16.58
CA LYS A 493 17.49 5.87 17.32
C LYS A 493 17.97 6.98 16.38
N ASP A 494 17.46 8.22 16.58
CA ASP A 494 17.87 9.42 15.85
C ASP A 494 17.85 9.24 14.32
N GLY A 495 16.79 8.63 13.79
CA GLY A 495 16.64 8.38 12.35
C GLY A 495 17.67 7.42 11.75
N LYS A 496 18.27 6.57 12.58
CA LYS A 496 19.21 5.51 12.17
C LYS A 496 18.73 4.16 12.65
N ILE A 497 18.94 3.13 11.86
CA ILE A 497 18.66 1.75 12.20
C ILE A 497 19.87 0.87 11.93
N ASN A 498 20.21 0.02 12.89
CA ASN A 498 21.31 -0.95 12.76
C ASN A 498 20.99 -2.21 13.58
N MET A 499 20.77 -3.32 12.89
CA MET A 499 20.45 -4.61 13.50
C MET A 499 21.57 -5.18 14.41
N LYS A 500 22.80 -4.69 14.25
CA LYS A 500 23.94 -5.05 15.13
C LYS A 500 24.01 -4.22 16.42
N GLY A 501 23.15 -3.20 16.52
CA GLY A 501 23.06 -2.30 17.65
C GLY A 501 23.70 -0.93 17.42
N LEU A 502 23.10 0.07 18.05
CA LEU A 502 23.54 1.48 18.11
C LEU A 502 23.99 1.86 19.53
N GLY A 503 23.98 0.93 20.46
CA GLY A 503 24.31 1.14 21.87
C GLY A 503 23.40 0.31 22.78
N GLN A 504 23.48 0.59 24.07
CA GLN A 504 22.69 -0.07 25.10
C GLN A 504 22.02 0.94 26.03
N VAL A 505 20.87 0.54 26.55
CA VAL A 505 20.11 1.25 27.59
C VAL A 505 19.87 0.28 28.74
N SER A 506 20.01 0.77 29.98
CA SER A 506 19.77 -0.03 31.18
C SER A 506 18.92 0.76 32.16
N GLY A 507 18.01 0.08 32.85
CA GLY A 507 17.12 0.69 33.83
C GLY A 507 15.65 0.54 33.42
N ASP A 508 14.82 1.43 33.92
CA ASP A 508 13.36 1.47 33.78
C ASP A 508 12.86 2.75 33.10
N GLU A 509 13.77 3.54 32.55
CA GLU A 509 13.47 4.77 31.83
C GLU A 509 14.10 4.78 30.43
N LEU A 510 13.38 5.32 29.45
CA LEU A 510 13.82 5.49 28.08
C LEU A 510 13.65 6.94 27.63
N MET A 511 14.72 7.57 27.17
CA MET A 511 14.66 8.89 26.56
C MET A 511 14.51 8.75 25.04
N VAL A 512 13.34 9.09 24.52
CA VAL A 512 13.03 9.04 23.10
C VAL A 512 13.30 10.39 22.47
N PRO A 513 14.20 10.49 21.48
CA PRO A 513 14.53 11.75 20.82
C PRO A 513 13.31 12.41 20.15
N ALA A 514 13.39 13.72 19.94
CA ALA A 514 12.39 14.49 19.22
C ALA A 514 12.19 13.97 17.79
N ARG A 515 10.94 13.96 17.30
CA ARG A 515 10.58 13.58 15.92
C ARG A 515 11.25 12.30 15.44
N SER A 516 11.23 11.29 16.27
CA SER A 516 12.03 10.09 16.07
C SER A 516 11.36 8.87 16.67
N ALA A 517 11.70 7.71 16.12
CA ALA A 517 11.42 6.42 16.72
C ALA A 517 12.61 5.89 17.48
N MET A 518 12.35 5.12 18.51
CA MET A 518 13.34 4.33 19.21
C MET A 518 12.89 2.88 19.32
N ILE A 519 13.73 1.94 18.88
CA ILE A 519 13.45 0.51 18.95
C ILE A 519 14.57 -0.14 19.72
N ILE A 520 14.23 -0.85 20.79
CA ILE A 520 15.15 -1.52 21.67
C ILE A 520 14.70 -2.95 21.93
N HIS A 521 15.60 -3.87 22.21
CA HIS A 521 15.26 -5.26 22.49
C HIS A 521 16.14 -5.89 23.58
N GLN A 522 15.62 -6.98 24.17
CA GLN A 522 16.32 -7.90 25.07
C GLN A 522 16.61 -9.22 24.37
#